data_ba92b666a6d69d617f878effbec99da6
#
_entry.id   ba92b666a6d69d617f878effbec99da6
#
_cell.length_a   1.000
_cell.length_b   1.000
_cell.length_c   1.000
_cell.angle_alpha   90.00
_cell.angle_beta   90.00
_cell.angle_gamma   90.00
#
_symmetry.space_group_name_H-M   'P 1'
#
loop_
_entity.id
_entity.type
_entity.pdbx_description
1 polymer ?
#
loop_
_entity_poly.entity_id
_entity_poly.type
_entity_poly.pdbx_seq_one_letter_code
_entity_poly.pdbx_strand_id
1 'polypeptide(L)'
;GYTYQPFSGAKHNDYIVFVEGTDEAAAQFAGVLSISLQSIKQYHDEKFDKANFIKNVVLDNILPGDIYARAREMHFATDVSRVVLLVRVVSGNDISAYDVVSGLFPDKQKDFVFNISETDTVLVKEIKRGIESHDMEKLASSIVDTLSGSHYIKAVVGIGTPIANVKDLATSFKEAQIALEVGKVFDTERQIVSYDNLGIARLIYQLPTTLCEMFLREVFKQGSIDSLDQETLFTIQRFFENNLNVSETSRGLFVHRNTLVYRLEKIKKLTGLDLREFDDAIVFK
;
A
#
# COMPACT_ATOMS: atom_id res chain seq x y z
N GLY A 1 -8.20 -52.48 -19.09
CA GLY A 1 -8.09 -52.29 -17.65
C GLY A 1 -7.26 -51.07 -17.32
N TYR A 2 -7.22 -50.71 -16.05
CA TYR A 2 -6.45 -49.56 -15.55
C TYR A 2 -5.57 -50.00 -14.38
N THR A 3 -4.39 -49.41 -14.28
CA THR A 3 -3.50 -49.53 -13.14
C THR A 3 -3.63 -48.30 -12.26
N TYR A 4 -3.78 -48.47 -10.95
CA TYR A 4 -4.02 -47.41 -9.96
C TYR A 4 -2.84 -47.29 -9.00
N GLN A 5 -2.40 -46.07 -8.75
CA GLN A 5 -1.33 -45.76 -7.79
C GLN A 5 -1.76 -44.62 -6.88
N PRO A 6 -1.87 -44.85 -5.55
CA PRO A 6 -2.17 -43.77 -4.61
C PRO A 6 -0.96 -42.90 -4.35
N PHE A 7 -1.21 -41.61 -4.04
CA PHE A 7 -0.23 -40.69 -3.48
C PHE A 7 -0.91 -39.71 -2.51
N SER A 8 -0.17 -39.23 -1.52
CA SER A 8 -0.69 -38.31 -0.51
C SER A 8 -0.10 -36.91 -0.67
N GLY A 9 -0.92 -35.88 -0.50
CA GLY A 9 -0.45 -34.50 -0.34
C GLY A 9 0.02 -34.22 1.08
N ALA A 10 0.63 -33.04 1.30
CA ALA A 10 1.14 -32.62 2.64
C ALA A 10 0.05 -32.60 3.75
N LYS A 11 -1.23 -32.49 3.36
CA LYS A 11 -2.39 -32.43 4.28
C LYS A 11 -3.14 -33.77 4.40
N HIS A 12 -2.48 -34.89 4.13
CA HIS A 12 -3.09 -36.22 4.15
C HIS A 12 -4.35 -36.42 3.27
N ASN A 13 -4.50 -35.57 2.24
CA ASN A 13 -5.50 -35.83 1.23
C ASN A 13 -4.96 -36.89 0.27
N ASP A 14 -5.59 -38.04 0.24
CA ASP A 14 -5.21 -39.14 -0.64
C ASP A 14 -5.75 -38.90 -2.05
N TYR A 15 -4.88 -39.07 -3.01
CA TYR A 15 -5.16 -38.98 -4.44
C TYR A 15 -4.83 -40.31 -5.11
N ILE A 16 -5.44 -40.58 -6.23
CA ILE A 16 -5.18 -41.79 -7.01
C ILE A 16 -4.87 -41.36 -8.44
N VAL A 17 -3.70 -41.76 -8.93
CA VAL A 17 -3.36 -41.74 -10.36
C VAL A 17 -3.82 -43.04 -10.97
N PHE A 18 -4.40 -42.99 -12.15
CA PHE A 18 -4.71 -44.19 -12.96
C PHE A 18 -4.15 -44.04 -14.37
N VAL A 19 -3.64 -45.13 -14.88
CA VAL A 19 -3.07 -45.28 -16.23
C VAL A 19 -3.79 -46.42 -16.95
N GLU A 20 -4.11 -46.24 -18.22
CA GLU A 20 -4.71 -47.28 -19.05
C GLU A 20 -3.68 -48.39 -19.31
N GLY A 21 -4.05 -49.62 -19.08
CA GLY A 21 -3.18 -50.80 -19.13
C GLY A 21 -3.12 -51.54 -17.79
N THR A 22 -2.75 -52.83 -17.84
CA THR A 22 -2.55 -53.68 -16.65
C THR A 22 -1.20 -54.41 -16.71
N ASP A 23 -0.34 -54.01 -17.64
CA ASP A 23 0.99 -54.54 -17.83
C ASP A 23 2.04 -53.86 -16.92
N GLU A 24 3.26 -54.38 -16.93
CA GLU A 24 4.35 -53.86 -16.14
C GLU A 24 4.73 -52.43 -16.53
N ALA A 25 4.59 -52.06 -17.79
CA ALA A 25 4.80 -50.70 -18.28
C ALA A 25 3.82 -49.71 -17.67
N ALA A 26 2.50 -50.05 -17.64
CA ALA A 26 1.47 -49.24 -17.01
C ALA A 26 1.74 -49.05 -15.49
N ALA A 27 2.23 -50.08 -14.81
CA ALA A 27 2.59 -49.98 -13.39
C ALA A 27 3.77 -49.06 -13.17
N GLN A 28 4.82 -49.13 -14.00
CA GLN A 28 5.96 -48.22 -13.93
C GLN A 28 5.56 -46.76 -14.20
N PHE A 29 4.76 -46.52 -15.22
CA PHE A 29 4.23 -45.17 -15.53
C PHE A 29 3.39 -44.60 -14.39
N ALA A 30 2.48 -45.40 -13.83
CA ALA A 30 1.67 -44.97 -12.68
C ALA A 30 2.56 -44.61 -11.46
N GLY A 31 3.61 -45.38 -11.20
CA GLY A 31 4.59 -45.14 -10.15
C GLY A 31 5.35 -43.81 -10.36
N VAL A 32 5.90 -43.57 -11.54
CA VAL A 32 6.61 -42.33 -11.87
C VAL A 32 5.68 -41.12 -11.79
N LEU A 33 4.45 -41.24 -12.33
CA LEU A 33 3.48 -40.17 -12.23
C LEU A 33 3.06 -39.85 -10.80
N SER A 34 2.86 -40.86 -9.96
CA SER A 34 2.49 -40.65 -8.54
C SER A 34 3.57 -39.90 -7.79
N ILE A 35 4.86 -40.28 -7.96
CA ILE A 35 6.00 -39.58 -7.33
C ILE A 35 6.10 -38.12 -7.83
N SER A 36 5.97 -37.92 -9.14
CA SER A 36 6.03 -36.58 -9.75
C SER A 36 4.90 -35.69 -9.26
N LEU A 37 3.68 -36.19 -9.24
CA LEU A 37 2.50 -35.46 -8.78
C LEU A 37 2.53 -35.20 -7.29
N GLN A 38 3.05 -36.13 -6.48
CA GLN A 38 3.27 -35.93 -5.05
C GLN A 38 4.24 -34.77 -4.80
N SER A 39 5.35 -34.73 -5.53
CA SER A 39 6.34 -33.64 -5.41
C SER A 39 5.77 -32.27 -5.82
N ILE A 40 5.03 -32.23 -6.94
CA ILE A 40 4.35 -31.02 -7.41
C ILE A 40 3.31 -30.54 -6.40
N LYS A 41 2.51 -31.48 -5.87
CA LYS A 41 1.46 -31.17 -4.87
C LYS A 41 2.08 -30.65 -3.57
N GLN A 42 3.12 -31.31 -3.07
CA GLN A 42 3.84 -30.85 -1.87
C GLN A 42 4.39 -29.43 -2.06
N TYR A 43 5.06 -29.17 -3.18
CA TYR A 43 5.56 -27.83 -3.50
C TYR A 43 4.44 -26.79 -3.53
N HIS A 44 3.28 -27.13 -4.11
CA HIS A 44 2.15 -26.23 -4.18
C HIS A 44 1.53 -25.96 -2.80
N ASP A 45 1.42 -26.99 -1.96
CA ASP A 45 0.87 -26.86 -0.59
C ASP A 45 1.79 -26.02 0.29
N GLU A 46 3.10 -26.25 0.25
CA GLU A 46 4.09 -25.43 0.98
C GLU A 46 4.02 -23.95 0.59
N LYS A 47 3.89 -23.67 -0.71
CA LYS A 47 3.76 -22.32 -1.23
C LYS A 47 2.46 -21.64 -0.77
N PHE A 48 1.34 -22.36 -0.80
CA PHE A 48 0.05 -21.87 -0.34
C PHE A 48 0.08 -21.59 1.16
N ASP A 49 0.71 -22.45 1.94
CA ASP A 49 0.85 -22.27 3.39
C ASP A 49 1.72 -21.05 3.73
N LYS A 50 2.82 -20.80 3.01
CA LYS A 50 3.65 -19.58 3.18
C LYS A 50 2.88 -18.32 2.84
N ALA A 51 2.13 -18.30 1.74
CA ALA A 51 1.30 -17.14 1.36
C ALA A 51 0.21 -16.85 2.39
N ASN A 52 -0.47 -17.88 2.88
CA ASN A 52 -1.47 -17.74 3.95
C ASN A 52 -0.84 -17.29 5.27
N PHE A 53 0.32 -17.82 5.62
CA PHE A 53 1.06 -17.38 6.80
C PHE A 53 1.36 -15.88 6.73
N ILE A 54 1.96 -15.40 5.62
CA ILE A 54 2.27 -13.98 5.43
C ILE A 54 1.01 -13.12 5.46
N LYS A 55 -0.06 -13.55 4.80
CA LYS A 55 -1.35 -12.85 4.86
C LYS A 55 -1.85 -12.69 6.30
N ASN A 56 -1.79 -13.74 7.09
CA ASN A 56 -2.23 -13.70 8.49
C ASN A 56 -1.30 -12.84 9.37
N VAL A 57 0.01 -12.81 9.12
CA VAL A 57 0.93 -11.90 9.83
C VAL A 57 0.62 -10.44 9.47
N VAL A 58 0.44 -10.12 8.19
CA VAL A 58 0.11 -8.77 7.72
C VAL A 58 -1.20 -8.27 8.32
N LEU A 59 -2.20 -9.15 8.45
CA LEU A 59 -3.52 -8.82 9.02
C LEU A 59 -3.58 -8.88 10.55
N ASP A 60 -2.43 -9.11 11.22
CA ASP A 60 -2.33 -9.18 12.70
C ASP A 60 -3.18 -10.32 13.31
N ASN A 61 -3.39 -11.41 12.53
CA ASN A 61 -4.19 -12.58 12.92
C ASN A 61 -3.39 -13.65 13.66
N ILE A 62 -2.07 -13.45 13.86
CA ILE A 62 -1.17 -14.38 14.56
C ILE A 62 -0.54 -13.64 15.73
N LEU A 63 -0.59 -14.26 16.91
CA LEU A 63 0.06 -13.70 18.07
C LEU A 63 1.58 -13.58 17.84
N PRO A 64 2.23 -12.47 18.25
CA PRO A 64 3.65 -12.23 18.01
C PRO A 64 4.57 -13.37 18.47
N GLY A 65 4.21 -14.06 19.56
CA GLY A 65 4.96 -15.21 20.06
C GLY A 65 4.92 -16.44 19.15
N ASP A 66 3.84 -16.60 18.37
CA ASP A 66 3.64 -17.77 17.50
C ASP A 66 4.26 -17.58 16.10
N ILE A 67 4.55 -16.33 15.71
CA ILE A 67 5.07 -16.03 14.37
C ILE A 67 6.37 -16.78 14.08
N TYR A 68 7.31 -16.77 15.03
CA TYR A 68 8.60 -17.44 14.85
C TYR A 68 8.50 -18.98 14.83
N ALA A 69 7.61 -19.54 15.65
CA ALA A 69 7.39 -20.98 15.67
C ALA A 69 6.84 -21.45 14.31
N ARG A 70 5.79 -20.80 13.81
CA ARG A 70 5.18 -21.11 12.50
C ARG A 70 6.14 -20.83 11.34
N ALA A 71 6.91 -19.74 11.37
CA ALA A 71 7.92 -19.44 10.36
C ALA A 71 8.97 -20.55 10.26
N ARG A 72 9.40 -21.08 11.41
CA ARG A 72 10.37 -22.21 11.47
C ARG A 72 9.78 -23.48 10.87
N GLU A 73 8.55 -23.84 11.20
CA GLU A 73 7.85 -25.00 10.64
C GLU A 73 7.75 -24.94 9.12
N MET A 74 7.56 -23.73 8.56
CA MET A 74 7.44 -23.51 7.12
C MET A 74 8.79 -23.21 6.43
N HIS A 75 9.90 -23.28 7.14
CA HIS A 75 11.23 -22.89 6.63
C HIS A 75 11.21 -21.49 5.99
N PHE A 76 10.52 -20.55 6.65
CA PHE A 76 10.39 -19.18 6.20
C PHE A 76 11.46 -18.28 6.84
N ALA A 77 12.17 -17.50 6.00
CA ALA A 77 13.19 -16.58 6.48
C ALA A 77 12.57 -15.39 7.22
N THR A 78 12.88 -15.24 8.51
CA THR A 78 12.30 -14.19 9.39
C THR A 78 13.05 -12.87 9.33
N ASP A 79 14.38 -12.90 9.13
CA ASP A 79 15.29 -11.75 9.25
C ASP A 79 15.68 -11.20 7.87
N VAL A 80 14.71 -11.14 6.97
CA VAL A 80 14.84 -10.57 5.62
C VAL A 80 14.08 -9.27 5.56
N SER A 81 14.71 -8.24 5.01
CA SER A 81 14.07 -6.93 4.86
C SER A 81 12.92 -7.00 3.85
N ARG A 82 11.76 -6.48 4.26
CA ARG A 82 10.55 -6.44 3.43
C ARG A 82 9.86 -5.09 3.57
N VAL A 83 9.02 -4.77 2.61
CA VAL A 83 8.13 -3.62 2.65
C VAL A 83 6.74 -4.06 2.20
N VAL A 84 5.72 -3.43 2.76
CA VAL A 84 4.33 -3.65 2.34
C VAL A 84 3.88 -2.49 1.47
N LEU A 85 3.36 -2.83 0.28
CA LEU A 85 2.66 -1.90 -0.59
C LEU A 85 1.18 -2.29 -0.64
N LEU A 86 0.31 -1.30 -0.45
CA LEU A 86 -1.14 -1.45 -0.59
C LEU A 86 -1.59 -0.77 -1.87
N VAL A 87 -2.04 -1.57 -2.82
CA VAL A 87 -2.57 -1.11 -4.11
C VAL A 87 -4.09 -1.05 -4.00
N ARG A 88 -4.67 0.14 -4.12
CA ARG A 88 -6.11 0.37 -4.07
C ARG A 88 -6.63 0.80 -5.43
N VAL A 89 -7.55 0.04 -5.99
CA VAL A 89 -8.26 0.38 -7.23
C VAL A 89 -9.29 1.48 -6.93
N VAL A 90 -9.22 2.55 -7.69
CA VAL A 90 -10.18 3.68 -7.61
C VAL A 90 -11.26 3.52 -8.69
N SER A 91 -10.87 3.13 -9.89
CA SER A 91 -11.77 2.82 -11.00
C SER A 91 -11.05 1.91 -11.99
N GLY A 92 -11.79 1.05 -12.68
CA GLY A 92 -11.19 0.14 -13.66
C GLY A 92 -12.22 -0.78 -14.29
N ASN A 93 -11.72 -1.72 -15.11
CA ASN A 93 -12.46 -2.76 -15.79
C ASN A 93 -12.54 -4.02 -14.92
N ASP A 94 -13.15 -5.09 -15.43
CA ASP A 94 -13.30 -6.40 -14.77
C ASP A 94 -11.98 -7.16 -14.54
N ILE A 95 -10.85 -6.60 -14.96
CA ILE A 95 -9.52 -7.20 -14.77
C ILE A 95 -9.08 -7.02 -13.32
N SER A 96 -8.67 -8.10 -12.69
CA SER A 96 -8.21 -8.11 -11.31
C SER A 96 -6.83 -7.42 -11.18
N ALA A 97 -6.72 -6.39 -10.36
CA ALA A 97 -5.42 -5.78 -10.03
C ALA A 97 -4.46 -6.81 -9.42
N TYR A 98 -4.98 -7.82 -8.71
CA TYR A 98 -4.20 -8.93 -8.18
C TYR A 98 -3.45 -9.70 -9.28
N ASP A 99 -4.11 -10.00 -10.40
CA ASP A 99 -3.48 -10.78 -11.48
C ASP A 99 -2.35 -9.97 -12.14
N VAL A 100 -2.56 -8.67 -12.34
CA VAL A 100 -1.54 -7.77 -12.88
C VAL A 100 -0.34 -7.66 -11.94
N VAL A 101 -0.57 -7.36 -10.66
CA VAL A 101 0.50 -7.26 -9.66
C VAL A 101 1.21 -8.59 -9.47
N SER A 102 0.49 -9.72 -9.41
CA SER A 102 1.09 -11.06 -9.33
C SER A 102 1.96 -11.39 -10.54
N GLY A 103 1.60 -10.90 -11.73
CA GLY A 103 2.38 -11.05 -12.95
C GLY A 103 3.68 -10.26 -12.93
N LEU A 104 3.68 -9.06 -12.33
CA LEU A 104 4.87 -8.23 -12.18
C LEU A 104 5.88 -8.82 -11.19
N PHE A 105 5.44 -9.58 -10.20
CA PHE A 105 6.27 -10.19 -9.16
C PHE A 105 6.16 -11.73 -9.18
N PRO A 106 6.84 -12.39 -10.15
CA PRO A 106 6.70 -13.83 -10.35
C PRO A 106 7.41 -14.69 -9.29
N ASP A 107 8.39 -14.14 -8.55
CA ASP A 107 9.11 -14.86 -7.50
C ASP A 107 8.27 -14.99 -6.22
N LYS A 108 7.32 -15.90 -6.26
CA LYS A 108 6.37 -16.15 -5.16
C LYS A 108 7.00 -16.82 -3.92
N GLN A 109 8.30 -17.00 -3.87
CA GLN A 109 9.03 -17.39 -2.65
C GLN A 109 9.52 -16.18 -1.86
N LYS A 110 9.72 -15.05 -2.55
CA LYS A 110 10.20 -13.80 -1.96
C LYS A 110 9.09 -12.76 -1.84
N ASP A 111 8.23 -12.69 -2.87
CA ASP A 111 7.20 -11.68 -3.01
C ASP A 111 5.82 -12.30 -2.87
N PHE A 112 5.00 -11.75 -1.97
CA PHE A 112 3.67 -12.29 -1.67
C PHE A 112 2.62 -11.27 -2.07
N VAL A 113 1.71 -11.68 -2.96
CA VAL A 113 0.58 -10.87 -3.41
C VAL A 113 -0.71 -11.54 -2.98
N PHE A 114 -1.63 -10.79 -2.39
CA PHE A 114 -2.95 -11.29 -2.00
C PHE A 114 -3.97 -10.15 -1.89
N ASN A 115 -5.24 -10.49 -2.10
CA ASN A 115 -6.34 -9.56 -1.90
C ASN A 115 -6.80 -9.55 -0.44
N ILE A 116 -7.15 -8.37 0.04
CA ILE A 116 -7.83 -8.16 1.33
C ILE A 116 -9.28 -7.71 1.14
N SER A 117 -9.58 -7.10 0.00
CA SER A 117 -10.93 -6.73 -0.44
C SER A 117 -11.02 -6.84 -1.98
N GLU A 118 -12.16 -6.49 -2.54
CA GLU A 118 -12.34 -6.40 -3.99
C GLU A 118 -11.47 -5.32 -4.64
N THR A 119 -11.19 -4.24 -3.89
CA THR A 119 -10.43 -3.09 -4.38
C THR A 119 -8.98 -3.06 -3.92
N ASP A 120 -8.64 -3.79 -2.85
CA ASP A 120 -7.36 -3.68 -2.17
C ASP A 120 -6.51 -4.93 -2.35
N THR A 121 -5.38 -4.78 -3.03
CA THR A 121 -4.34 -5.80 -3.22
C THR A 121 -3.10 -5.43 -2.43
N VAL A 122 -2.58 -6.37 -1.66
CA VAL A 122 -1.34 -6.22 -0.88
C VAL A 122 -0.19 -6.91 -1.59
N LEU A 123 0.92 -6.22 -1.71
CA LEU A 123 2.22 -6.77 -2.08
C LEU A 123 3.16 -6.69 -0.88
N VAL A 124 3.64 -7.83 -0.42
CA VAL A 124 4.78 -7.93 0.52
C VAL A 124 6.02 -8.20 -0.31
N LYS A 125 6.87 -7.19 -0.48
CA LYS A 125 8.07 -7.24 -1.33
C LYS A 125 9.32 -7.46 -0.49
N GLU A 126 10.12 -8.47 -0.85
CA GLU A 126 11.48 -8.61 -0.33
C GLU A 126 12.39 -7.54 -0.95
N ILE A 127 13.16 -6.86 -0.11
CA ILE A 127 14.02 -5.75 -0.49
C ILE A 127 15.44 -5.93 0.05
N LYS A 128 16.41 -5.26 -0.55
CA LYS A 128 17.76 -5.19 0.00
C LYS A 128 17.78 -4.28 1.23
N ARG A 129 18.61 -4.60 2.22
CA ARG A 129 18.82 -3.71 3.37
C ARG A 129 19.37 -2.36 2.91
N GLY A 130 18.80 -1.27 3.45
CA GLY A 130 19.24 0.08 3.13
C GLY A 130 18.74 0.60 1.78
N ILE A 131 17.65 0.02 1.23
CA ILE A 131 16.98 0.56 0.05
C ILE A 131 16.46 1.97 0.35
N GLU A 132 16.63 2.88 -0.60
CA GLU A 132 16.17 4.26 -0.45
C GLU A 132 14.67 4.39 -0.80
N SER A 133 14.01 5.38 -0.20
CA SER A 133 12.58 5.68 -0.46
C SER A 133 12.30 5.87 -1.95
N HIS A 134 13.22 6.48 -2.70
CA HIS A 134 13.09 6.68 -4.14
C HIS A 134 12.98 5.38 -4.95
N ASP A 135 13.69 4.34 -4.57
CA ASP A 135 13.61 3.04 -5.27
C ASP A 135 12.28 2.33 -4.99
N MET A 136 11.71 2.52 -3.80
CA MET A 136 10.37 2.02 -3.48
C MET A 136 9.29 2.80 -4.25
N GLU A 137 9.45 4.10 -4.43
CA GLU A 137 8.56 4.90 -5.26
C GLU A 137 8.63 4.49 -6.73
N LYS A 138 9.81 4.19 -7.27
CA LYS A 138 9.96 3.62 -8.63
C LYS A 138 9.24 2.27 -8.79
N LEU A 139 9.35 1.42 -7.76
CA LEU A 139 8.63 0.15 -7.74
C LEU A 139 7.12 0.37 -7.79
N ALA A 140 6.60 1.28 -6.96
CA ALA A 140 5.19 1.64 -6.96
C ALA A 140 4.75 2.28 -8.28
N SER A 141 5.60 3.13 -8.90
CA SER A 141 5.33 3.71 -10.23
C SER A 141 5.17 2.61 -11.29
N SER A 142 6.03 1.59 -11.27
CA SER A 142 5.91 0.49 -12.24
C SER A 142 4.59 -0.26 -12.13
N ILE A 143 4.04 -0.39 -10.91
CA ILE A 143 2.72 -0.99 -10.68
C ILE A 143 1.62 -0.09 -11.24
N VAL A 144 1.63 1.21 -10.90
CA VAL A 144 0.63 2.17 -11.36
C VAL A 144 0.64 2.30 -12.87
N ASP A 145 1.82 2.42 -13.47
CA ASP A 145 2.00 2.55 -14.92
C ASP A 145 1.51 1.32 -15.67
N THR A 146 1.76 0.10 -15.14
CA THR A 146 1.25 -1.13 -15.74
C THR A 146 -0.27 -1.23 -15.63
N LEU A 147 -0.83 -0.92 -14.46
CA LEU A 147 -2.28 -0.93 -14.25
C LEU A 147 -2.99 0.08 -15.15
N SER A 148 -2.46 1.30 -15.25
CA SER A 148 -3.09 2.37 -16.05
C SER A 148 -2.85 2.20 -17.54
N GLY A 149 -1.61 1.94 -17.95
CA GLY A 149 -1.22 1.90 -19.36
C GLY A 149 -1.68 0.66 -20.10
N SER A 150 -1.59 -0.51 -19.47
CA SER A 150 -1.94 -1.79 -20.12
C SER A 150 -3.37 -2.27 -19.84
N HIS A 151 -3.95 -1.85 -18.72
CA HIS A 151 -5.24 -2.42 -18.26
C HIS A 151 -6.31 -1.36 -17.99
N TYR A 152 -6.01 -0.05 -18.15
CA TYR A 152 -6.96 1.05 -17.90
C TYR A 152 -7.54 1.04 -16.48
N ILE A 153 -6.76 0.56 -15.51
CA ILE A 153 -7.12 0.53 -14.09
C ILE A 153 -6.48 1.74 -13.40
N LYS A 154 -7.29 2.62 -12.84
CA LYS A 154 -6.81 3.71 -12.01
C LYS A 154 -6.63 3.21 -10.58
N ALA A 155 -5.39 3.23 -10.10
CA ALA A 155 -5.06 2.79 -8.76
C ALA A 155 -4.19 3.81 -8.02
N VAL A 156 -4.22 3.75 -6.70
CA VAL A 156 -3.31 4.46 -5.80
C VAL A 156 -2.52 3.45 -4.97
N VAL A 157 -1.27 3.78 -4.65
CA VAL A 157 -0.37 2.89 -3.92
C VAL A 157 0.11 3.56 -2.65
N GLY A 158 -0.19 2.93 -1.51
CA GLY A 158 0.38 3.28 -0.22
C GLY A 158 1.61 2.42 0.07
N ILE A 159 2.69 3.03 0.54
CA ILE A 159 3.94 2.35 0.87
C ILE A 159 4.19 2.49 2.36
N GLY A 160 4.29 1.36 3.07
CA GLY A 160 4.72 1.33 4.48
C GLY A 160 6.23 1.48 4.63
N THR A 161 6.71 1.55 5.86
CA THR A 161 8.16 1.56 6.11
C THR A 161 8.78 0.19 5.90
N PRO A 162 10.03 0.13 5.38
CA PRO A 162 10.79 -1.11 5.34
C PRO A 162 10.99 -1.71 6.74
N ILE A 163 10.74 -3.00 6.86
CA ILE A 163 10.94 -3.75 8.10
C ILE A 163 12.07 -4.76 7.94
N ALA A 164 12.74 -5.07 9.05
CA ALA A 164 13.84 -6.03 9.07
C ALA A 164 13.39 -7.43 9.53
N ASN A 165 12.18 -7.56 10.07
CA ASN A 165 11.70 -8.81 10.65
C ASN A 165 10.24 -9.07 10.29
N VAL A 166 9.90 -10.33 10.04
CA VAL A 166 8.56 -10.75 9.63
C VAL A 166 7.46 -10.34 10.60
N LYS A 167 7.74 -10.29 11.91
CA LYS A 167 6.76 -9.89 12.93
C LYS A 167 6.25 -8.47 12.77
N ASP A 168 7.02 -7.62 12.11
CA ASP A 168 6.73 -6.19 11.93
C ASP A 168 5.93 -5.91 10.64
N LEU A 169 5.55 -6.95 9.86
CA LEU A 169 4.77 -6.79 8.63
C LEU A 169 3.42 -6.12 8.85
N ALA A 170 2.74 -6.41 9.97
CA ALA A 170 1.48 -5.76 10.32
C ALA A 170 1.66 -4.25 10.52
N THR A 171 2.79 -3.81 11.07
CA THR A 171 3.11 -2.38 11.21
C THR A 171 3.27 -1.73 9.84
N SER A 172 4.12 -2.30 8.96
CA SER A 172 4.31 -1.78 7.60
C SER A 172 2.99 -1.72 6.80
N PHE A 173 2.11 -2.71 6.99
CA PHE A 173 0.78 -2.70 6.37
C PHE A 173 -0.13 -1.58 6.90
N LYS A 174 -0.21 -1.39 8.23
CA LYS A 174 -0.97 -0.30 8.84
C LYS A 174 -0.47 1.07 8.38
N GLU A 175 0.84 1.23 8.24
CA GLU A 175 1.47 2.43 7.70
C GLU A 175 1.10 2.68 6.23
N ALA A 176 1.09 1.63 5.39
CA ALA A 176 0.63 1.74 4.00
C ALA A 176 -0.85 2.15 3.91
N GLN A 177 -1.71 1.65 4.82
CA GLN A 177 -3.11 2.07 4.92
C GLN A 177 -3.22 3.55 5.32
N ILE A 178 -2.48 3.98 6.35
CA ILE A 178 -2.44 5.39 6.80
C ILE A 178 -1.95 6.27 5.65
N ALA A 179 -0.94 5.85 4.90
CA ALA A 179 -0.43 6.60 3.74
C ALA A 179 -1.54 6.87 2.72
N LEU A 180 -2.37 5.89 2.40
CA LEU A 180 -3.50 6.07 1.47
C LEU A 180 -4.59 6.97 2.06
N GLU A 181 -4.94 6.81 3.33
CA GLU A 181 -6.00 7.63 3.95
C GLU A 181 -5.56 9.09 4.11
N VAL A 182 -4.31 9.33 4.53
CA VAL A 182 -3.74 10.68 4.62
C VAL A 182 -3.61 11.30 3.23
N GLY A 183 -3.14 10.52 2.24
CA GLY A 183 -3.01 10.98 0.86
C GLY A 183 -4.33 11.47 0.27
N LYS A 184 -5.46 10.83 0.58
CA LYS A 184 -6.79 11.29 0.13
C LYS A 184 -7.15 12.68 0.66
N VAL A 185 -6.70 13.02 1.86
CA VAL A 185 -7.06 14.28 2.53
C VAL A 185 -6.11 15.41 2.14
N PHE A 186 -4.80 15.12 2.12
CA PHE A 186 -3.76 16.15 1.99
C PHE A 186 -3.18 16.29 0.58
N ASP A 187 -3.31 15.26 -0.27
CA ASP A 187 -2.70 15.26 -1.61
C ASP A 187 -3.49 14.37 -2.58
N THR A 188 -4.66 14.84 -2.95
CA THR A 188 -5.63 14.08 -3.77
C THR A 188 -5.14 13.75 -5.18
N GLU A 189 -4.07 14.38 -5.66
CA GLU A 189 -3.53 14.16 -7.00
C GLU A 189 -2.45 13.07 -7.04
N ARG A 190 -1.83 12.75 -5.91
CA ARG A 190 -0.78 11.73 -5.86
C ARG A 190 -1.34 10.33 -5.93
N GLN A 191 -0.81 9.56 -6.88
CA GLN A 191 -1.12 8.14 -7.00
C GLN A 191 -0.24 7.25 -6.12
N ILE A 192 0.89 7.77 -5.64
CA ILE A 192 1.84 7.04 -4.80
C ILE A 192 2.14 7.85 -3.56
N VAL A 193 1.87 7.26 -2.41
CA VAL A 193 2.06 7.91 -1.11
C VAL A 193 2.89 7.00 -0.21
N SER A 194 4.07 7.45 0.18
CA SER A 194 4.91 6.76 1.15
C SER A 194 4.66 7.29 2.56
N TYR A 195 4.53 6.37 3.53
CA TYR A 195 4.35 6.73 4.94
C TYR A 195 5.47 7.62 5.46
N ASP A 196 6.73 7.35 5.06
CA ASP A 196 7.89 8.14 5.47
C ASP A 196 7.82 9.61 4.99
N ASN A 197 7.11 9.85 3.88
CA ASN A 197 7.00 11.18 3.28
C ASN A 197 5.79 11.99 3.76
N LEU A 198 4.95 11.44 4.64
CA LEU A 198 3.78 12.13 5.16
C LEU A 198 4.10 13.31 6.08
N GLY A 199 5.30 13.34 6.65
CA GLY A 199 5.71 14.40 7.57
C GLY A 199 4.73 14.57 8.74
N ILE A 200 4.30 15.81 8.98
CA ILE A 200 3.38 16.14 10.08
C ILE A 200 1.95 15.59 9.85
N ALA A 201 1.54 15.35 8.60
CA ALA A 201 0.20 14.88 8.28
C ALA A 201 -0.15 13.55 8.97
N ARG A 202 0.83 12.66 9.18
CA ARG A 202 0.63 11.41 9.92
C ARG A 202 0.31 11.61 11.41
N LEU A 203 0.83 12.70 12.00
CA LEU A 203 0.54 13.03 13.40
C LEU A 203 -0.87 13.61 13.50
N ILE A 204 -1.20 14.54 12.61
CA ILE A 204 -2.53 15.18 12.57
C ILE A 204 -3.61 14.12 12.37
N TYR A 205 -3.41 13.17 11.47
CA TYR A 205 -4.37 12.08 11.20
C TYR A 205 -4.64 11.20 12.44
N GLN A 206 -3.69 11.09 13.38
CA GLN A 206 -3.85 10.31 14.61
C GLN A 206 -4.49 11.09 15.76
N LEU A 207 -4.72 12.40 15.60
CA LEU A 207 -5.35 13.20 16.64
C LEU A 207 -6.83 12.86 16.78
N PRO A 208 -7.36 12.81 18.02
CA PRO A 208 -8.80 12.69 18.23
C PRO A 208 -9.56 13.86 17.58
N THR A 209 -10.67 13.56 16.92
CA THR A 209 -11.50 14.58 16.24
C THR A 209 -11.89 15.72 17.18
N THR A 210 -12.20 15.41 18.45
CA THR A 210 -12.52 16.41 19.48
C THR A 210 -11.39 17.41 19.70
N LEU A 211 -10.14 16.95 19.67
CA LEU A 211 -8.96 17.83 19.79
C LEU A 211 -8.83 18.72 18.56
N CYS A 212 -9.02 18.18 17.37
CA CYS A 212 -9.01 18.94 16.13
C CYS A 212 -10.10 20.03 16.12
N GLU A 213 -11.32 19.69 16.56
CA GLU A 213 -12.43 20.66 16.66
C GLU A 213 -12.15 21.78 17.69
N MET A 214 -11.56 21.43 18.83
CA MET A 214 -11.15 22.43 19.82
C MET A 214 -10.11 23.37 19.25
N PHE A 215 -9.07 22.85 18.59
CA PHE A 215 -8.02 23.62 17.96
C PHE A 215 -8.61 24.58 16.89
N LEU A 216 -9.47 24.08 16.00
CA LEU A 216 -10.10 24.89 14.98
C LEU A 216 -10.92 26.05 15.58
N ARG A 217 -11.64 25.82 16.67
CA ARG A 217 -12.41 26.88 17.38
C ARG A 217 -11.50 27.94 18.03
N GLU A 218 -10.33 27.51 18.53
CA GLU A 218 -9.36 28.45 19.13
C GLU A 218 -8.66 29.30 18.07
N VAL A 219 -8.30 28.70 16.96
CA VAL A 219 -7.55 29.35 15.88
C VAL A 219 -8.45 30.28 15.06
N PHE A 220 -9.63 29.81 14.66
CA PHE A 220 -10.55 30.56 13.79
C PHE A 220 -11.63 31.33 14.59
N LYS A 221 -11.22 32.16 15.55
CA LYS A 221 -12.13 32.94 16.39
C LYS A 221 -13.02 33.93 15.64
N GLN A 222 -12.58 34.43 14.48
CA GLN A 222 -13.25 35.47 13.73
C GLN A 222 -14.11 34.95 12.56
N GLY A 223 -14.02 33.67 12.21
CA GLY A 223 -14.80 33.07 11.14
C GLY A 223 -14.48 31.61 10.93
N SER A 224 -15.42 30.88 10.36
CA SER A 224 -15.22 29.45 10.03
C SER A 224 -14.41 29.32 8.74
N ILE A 225 -13.55 28.30 8.63
CA ILE A 225 -12.93 27.87 7.38
C ILE A 225 -13.99 27.67 6.28
N ASP A 226 -15.17 27.19 6.65
CA ASP A 226 -16.31 26.99 5.75
C ASP A 226 -16.80 28.27 5.07
N SER A 227 -16.42 29.43 5.58
CA SER A 227 -16.74 30.74 4.98
C SER A 227 -15.80 31.14 3.84
N LEU A 228 -14.71 30.40 3.63
CA LEU A 228 -13.75 30.64 2.56
C LEU A 228 -14.28 30.10 1.23
N ASP A 229 -14.35 30.98 0.22
CA ASP A 229 -14.69 30.56 -1.12
C ASP A 229 -13.57 29.75 -1.80
N GLN A 230 -13.92 29.02 -2.85
CA GLN A 230 -12.95 28.17 -3.57
C GLN A 230 -11.76 28.94 -4.13
N GLU A 231 -11.96 30.19 -4.58
CA GLU A 231 -10.89 31.04 -5.08
C GLU A 231 -9.89 31.38 -3.98
N THR A 232 -10.39 31.64 -2.77
CA THR A 232 -9.58 31.91 -1.59
C THR A 232 -8.78 30.67 -1.18
N LEU A 233 -9.43 29.50 -1.10
CA LEU A 233 -8.77 28.23 -0.80
C LEU A 233 -7.68 27.90 -1.83
N PHE A 234 -7.95 28.08 -3.11
CA PHE A 234 -6.95 27.86 -4.18
C PHE A 234 -5.78 28.86 -4.07
N THR A 235 -6.06 30.11 -3.70
CA THR A 235 -5.00 31.11 -3.46
C THR A 235 -4.09 30.69 -2.29
N ILE A 236 -4.69 30.21 -1.19
CA ILE A 236 -3.96 29.70 0.00
C ILE A 236 -3.09 28.52 -0.40
N GLN A 237 -3.65 27.52 -1.06
CA GLN A 237 -2.92 26.35 -1.51
C GLN A 237 -1.69 26.74 -2.35
N ARG A 238 -1.88 27.57 -3.38
CA ARG A 238 -0.79 28.04 -4.24
C ARG A 238 0.26 28.85 -3.47
N PHE A 239 -0.15 29.60 -2.45
CA PHE A 239 0.77 30.35 -1.62
C PHE A 239 1.68 29.45 -0.79
N PHE A 240 1.14 28.38 -0.22
CA PHE A 240 1.94 27.37 0.49
C PHE A 240 2.84 26.56 -0.46
N GLU A 241 2.35 26.15 -1.63
CA GLU A 241 3.14 25.44 -2.65
C GLU A 241 4.36 26.25 -3.13
N ASN A 242 4.23 27.58 -3.17
CA ASN A 242 5.33 28.49 -3.50
C ASN A 242 6.10 29.00 -2.28
N ASN A 243 6.12 28.24 -1.18
CA ASN A 243 6.87 28.55 0.04
C ASN A 243 6.63 29.99 0.57
N LEU A 244 5.37 30.42 0.57
CA LEU A 244 4.92 31.76 1.02
C LEU A 244 5.55 32.92 0.22
N ASN A 245 6.00 32.65 -1.02
CA ASN A 245 6.59 33.66 -1.88
C ASN A 245 5.52 34.39 -2.71
N VAL A 246 5.24 35.64 -2.34
CA VAL A 246 4.22 36.47 -3.02
C VAL A 246 4.49 36.62 -4.52
N SER A 247 5.76 36.80 -4.92
CA SER A 247 6.09 37.04 -6.33
C SER A 247 5.93 35.80 -7.19
N GLU A 248 6.29 34.63 -6.68
CA GLU A 248 6.11 33.35 -7.39
C GLU A 248 4.65 32.94 -7.43
N THR A 249 3.93 33.09 -6.34
CA THR A 249 2.50 32.79 -6.28
C THR A 249 1.70 33.68 -7.23
N SER A 250 2.00 34.99 -7.29
CA SER A 250 1.30 35.88 -8.23
C SER A 250 1.52 35.50 -9.69
N ARG A 251 2.74 35.07 -10.04
CA ARG A 251 3.05 34.53 -11.38
C ARG A 251 2.31 33.24 -11.67
N GLY A 252 2.31 32.31 -10.71
CA GLY A 252 1.63 31.02 -10.85
C GLY A 252 0.11 31.12 -10.93
N LEU A 253 -0.48 32.16 -10.33
CA LEU A 253 -1.91 32.47 -10.39
C LEU A 253 -2.28 33.39 -11.56
N PHE A 254 -1.30 33.87 -12.35
CA PHE A 254 -1.50 34.84 -13.43
C PHE A 254 -2.20 36.12 -12.98
N VAL A 255 -1.90 36.62 -11.77
CA VAL A 255 -2.45 37.85 -11.21
C VAL A 255 -1.34 38.86 -10.91
N HIS A 256 -1.72 40.15 -10.86
CA HIS A 256 -0.77 41.17 -10.41
C HIS A 256 -0.43 41.00 -8.92
N ARG A 257 0.79 41.30 -8.52
CA ARG A 257 1.26 41.18 -7.12
C ARG A 257 0.31 41.88 -6.12
N ASN A 258 -0.17 43.06 -6.45
CA ASN A 258 -1.08 43.81 -5.57
C ASN A 258 -2.42 43.07 -5.38
N THR A 259 -2.90 42.38 -6.40
CA THR A 259 -4.12 41.56 -6.32
C THR A 259 -3.93 40.41 -5.36
N LEU A 260 -2.78 39.74 -5.41
CA LEU A 260 -2.46 38.68 -4.44
C LEU A 260 -2.34 39.22 -3.01
N VAL A 261 -1.67 40.37 -2.83
CA VAL A 261 -1.58 41.01 -1.49
C VAL A 261 -2.98 41.34 -0.96
N TYR A 262 -3.87 41.86 -1.80
CA TYR A 262 -5.27 42.13 -1.43
C TYR A 262 -6.01 40.83 -1.02
N ARG A 263 -5.80 39.73 -1.74
CA ARG A 263 -6.39 38.43 -1.38
C ARG A 263 -5.84 37.94 -0.02
N LEU A 264 -4.55 38.06 0.23
CA LEU A 264 -3.94 37.69 1.53
C LEU A 264 -4.49 38.55 2.67
N GLU A 265 -4.70 39.88 2.45
CA GLU A 265 -5.35 40.74 3.43
C GLU A 265 -6.82 40.34 3.68
N LYS A 266 -7.55 39.91 2.64
CA LYS A 266 -8.90 39.36 2.79
C LYS A 266 -8.90 38.12 3.66
N ILE A 267 -7.94 37.19 3.42
CA ILE A 267 -7.77 35.97 4.22
C ILE A 267 -7.51 36.33 5.69
N LYS A 268 -6.56 37.23 5.96
CA LYS A 268 -6.29 37.73 7.31
C LYS A 268 -7.54 38.27 8.02
N LYS A 269 -8.36 39.06 7.31
CA LYS A 269 -9.62 39.58 7.86
C LYS A 269 -10.64 38.49 8.19
N LEU A 270 -10.71 37.44 7.37
CA LEU A 270 -11.68 36.34 7.53
C LEU A 270 -11.26 35.35 8.61
N THR A 271 -9.96 35.07 8.72
CA THR A 271 -9.43 34.01 9.59
C THR A 271 -8.78 34.52 10.86
N GLY A 272 -8.32 35.80 10.86
CA GLY A 272 -7.49 36.36 11.91
C GLY A 272 -6.00 36.06 11.75
N LEU A 273 -5.60 35.25 10.76
CA LEU A 273 -4.23 34.78 10.54
C LEU A 273 -3.62 35.46 9.30
N ASP A 274 -2.43 36.05 9.46
CA ASP A 274 -1.65 36.63 8.37
C ASP A 274 -0.69 35.58 7.79
N LEU A 275 -1.05 34.98 6.67
CA LEU A 275 -0.23 33.91 6.04
C LEU A 275 1.16 34.38 5.59
N ARG A 276 1.47 35.68 5.65
CA ARG A 276 2.81 36.23 5.40
C ARG A 276 3.71 36.15 6.63
N GLU A 277 3.11 36.01 7.81
CA GLU A 277 3.82 35.76 9.08
C GLU A 277 3.99 34.25 9.27
N PHE A 278 5.23 33.85 9.58
CA PHE A 278 5.59 32.43 9.64
C PHE A 278 4.76 31.63 10.66
N ASP A 279 4.58 32.19 11.86
CA ASP A 279 3.84 31.51 12.94
C ASP A 279 2.36 31.34 12.57
N ASP A 280 1.73 32.36 12.00
CA ASP A 280 0.34 32.30 11.53
C ASP A 280 0.18 31.31 10.36
N ALA A 281 1.16 31.29 9.47
CA ALA A 281 1.16 30.34 8.34
C ALA A 281 1.28 28.88 8.81
N ILE A 282 2.10 28.58 9.82
CA ILE A 282 2.19 27.25 10.41
C ILE A 282 0.86 26.82 11.05
N VAL A 283 0.26 27.75 11.81
CA VAL A 283 -1.02 27.48 12.48
C VAL A 283 -2.14 27.24 11.47
N PHE A 284 -2.11 27.92 10.32
CA PHE A 284 -3.11 27.76 9.25
C PHE A 284 -2.93 26.47 8.46
N LYS A 285 -1.70 26.03 8.21
CA LYS A 285 -1.36 24.86 7.39
C LYS A 285 -1.71 23.56 8.07
#